data_d9553a6852166ea0d92101ee4f26873e
#
_entry.id   d9553a6852166ea0d92101ee4f26873e
#
_cell.length_a   1.000
_cell.length_b   1.000
_cell.length_c   1.000
_cell.angle_alpha   90.00
_cell.angle_beta   90.00
_cell.angle_gamma   90.00
#
_symmetry.space_group_name_H-M   'P 1'
#
loop_
_entity.id
_entity.type
_entity.pdbx_description
1 polymer ?
#
loop_
_entity_poly.entity_id
_entity_poly.type
_entity_poly.pdbx_seq_one_letter_code
_entity_poly.pdbx_strand_id
1 'polypeptide(L)'
;MSALRRVGALLVLAGLLGACGSKADGDADAGPVGGLIPPVGGQAASGGASGGDDVAAAFDGGFTADAAARADANAEPFVPEPIVEAFDPQVPAAISADIPGAPMQKPADCRAEFVSVVRGWIVASGGAPIADAKAQVCVHLASTGDLLCLRPGTSDAEGVFTVELPENARCITKVAMRVLLPESGRSTMYCPIDITGTVPVVRLTEPFVLFGTVPVVGLPPEAPEADARVITFDDGLEVEFTPEAYYSGGGEYSQLSGRHVPATARGLCFLGQSPVPDGLYALYPEGSVTGSDFAVRFPNSTALPPGTVVDLFVLGGLDCRLADETSVPEAEWFRYGAGRVSADGLRVVSDAGVGLPCLTWLGYRRAP
;
A
#
# COMPACT_ATOMS: atom_id res chain seq x y z
N MET A 1 -18.54 -58.17 -4.27
CA MET A 1 -19.89 -57.91 -4.83
C MET A 1 -20.04 -56.43 -4.84
N SER A 2 -20.11 -55.79 -5.82
CA SER A 2 -20.43 -55.53 -7.16
C SER A 2 -19.90 -54.19 -7.57
N ALA A 3 -19.19 -54.21 -8.61
CA ALA A 3 -18.79 -53.10 -9.45
C ALA A 3 -19.99 -52.38 -10.10
N LEU A 4 -19.86 -51.08 -10.33
CA LEU A 4 -20.43 -50.46 -11.53
C LEU A 4 -19.60 -49.25 -11.96
N ARG A 5 -18.95 -49.43 -13.09
CA ARG A 5 -18.35 -48.41 -13.96
C ARG A 5 -19.51 -47.61 -14.62
N ARG A 6 -19.32 -46.31 -14.79
CA ARG A 6 -19.85 -45.60 -15.96
C ARG A 6 -18.82 -44.58 -16.48
N VAL A 7 -18.52 -44.83 -17.70
CA VAL A 7 -17.78 -44.15 -18.75
C VAL A 7 -18.74 -43.19 -19.48
N GLY A 8 -18.19 -42.13 -20.03
CA GLY A 8 -18.82 -41.31 -21.08
C GLY A 8 -18.77 -39.83 -20.68
N ALA A 9 -18.45 -38.87 -21.55
CA ALA A 9 -18.04 -38.87 -22.94
C ALA A 9 -17.32 -37.52 -23.21
N LEU A 10 -16.32 -37.60 -24.03
CA LEU A 10 -15.61 -36.51 -24.69
C LEU A 10 -16.56 -35.82 -25.68
N LEU A 11 -16.61 -34.48 -25.68
CA LEU A 11 -17.15 -33.71 -26.79
C LEU A 11 -16.15 -32.64 -27.20
N VAL A 12 -15.47 -32.90 -28.30
CA VAL A 12 -14.66 -31.99 -29.09
C VAL A 12 -15.60 -31.21 -29.99
N LEU A 13 -15.55 -29.90 -29.98
CA LEU A 13 -16.07 -29.07 -31.05
C LEU A 13 -15.00 -28.11 -31.53
N ALA A 14 -14.54 -28.39 -32.72
CA ALA A 14 -13.68 -27.54 -33.54
C ALA A 14 -14.56 -26.78 -34.56
N GLY A 15 -14.12 -25.63 -34.95
CA GLY A 15 -14.58 -24.87 -36.11
C GLY A 15 -14.95 -23.44 -35.74
N LEU A 16 -14.63 -22.37 -36.43
CA LEU A 16 -14.17 -22.16 -37.79
C LEU A 16 -13.56 -20.74 -37.89
N LEU A 17 -12.55 -20.61 -38.69
CA LEU A 17 -11.93 -19.42 -39.23
C LEU A 17 -12.94 -18.51 -39.96
N GLY A 18 -12.76 -17.18 -39.78
CA GLY A 18 -13.43 -16.18 -40.59
C GLY A 18 -12.54 -14.96 -40.71
N ALA A 19 -11.68 -14.95 -41.74
CA ALA A 19 -10.95 -13.78 -42.19
C ALA A 19 -11.85 -12.94 -43.09
N CYS A 20 -11.87 -11.62 -42.91
CA CYS A 20 -12.18 -10.66 -43.97
C CYS A 20 -11.44 -9.37 -43.67
N GLY A 21 -10.50 -9.09 -44.58
CA GLY A 21 -9.82 -7.87 -44.73
C GLY A 21 -10.62 -6.86 -45.55
N SER A 22 -10.25 -5.61 -45.40
CA SER A 22 -10.32 -4.61 -46.47
C SER A 22 -9.39 -3.45 -46.17
N LYS A 23 -8.50 -3.23 -47.12
CA LYS A 23 -7.67 -2.08 -47.34
C LYS A 23 -8.52 -0.86 -47.66
N ALA A 24 -8.06 0.31 -47.29
CA ALA A 24 -8.23 1.55 -48.04
C ALA A 24 -7.02 2.45 -47.81
N ASP A 25 -6.33 2.65 -48.90
CA ASP A 25 -5.23 3.60 -49.12
C ASP A 25 -5.78 5.03 -49.15
N GLY A 26 -4.98 5.98 -48.75
CA GLY A 26 -5.28 7.41 -48.90
C GLY A 26 -4.06 8.26 -48.55
N ASP A 27 -3.15 8.43 -49.50
CA ASP A 27 -2.11 9.44 -49.55
C ASP A 27 -2.71 10.86 -49.57
N ALA A 28 -2.09 11.78 -48.86
CA ALA A 28 -1.96 13.18 -49.31
C ALA A 28 -0.88 13.93 -48.51
N ASP A 29 0.13 14.26 -49.17
CA ASP A 29 1.20 15.25 -49.15
C ASP A 29 0.86 16.59 -48.45
N ALA A 30 1.86 17.19 -47.82
CA ALA A 30 2.38 18.56 -48.01
C ALA A 30 3.02 19.16 -46.76
N GLY A 31 4.30 19.27 -46.72
CA GLY A 31 5.08 20.49 -46.68
C GLY A 31 5.36 21.22 -45.36
N PRO A 32 6.62 21.63 -45.14
CA PRO A 32 7.05 22.22 -43.88
C PRO A 32 6.98 23.75 -43.91
N VAL A 33 6.60 24.39 -42.80
CA VAL A 33 6.86 25.80 -42.56
C VAL A 33 7.45 26.03 -41.19
N GLY A 34 8.71 26.49 -41.19
CA GLY A 34 9.38 26.95 -39.99
C GLY A 34 8.83 28.30 -39.49
N GLY A 35 8.97 28.51 -38.19
CA GLY A 35 8.66 29.78 -37.55
C GLY A 35 9.32 29.84 -36.17
N LEU A 36 10.48 30.47 -36.13
CA LEU A 36 11.15 31.00 -34.94
C LEU A 36 10.31 32.06 -34.28
N ILE A 37 10.10 31.98 -32.97
CA ILE A 37 9.60 33.12 -32.16
C ILE A 37 10.53 33.27 -30.94
N PRO A 38 10.97 34.53 -30.66
CA PRO A 38 11.89 34.83 -29.57
C PRO A 38 11.16 35.04 -28.22
N PRO A 39 11.90 35.13 -27.12
CA PRO A 39 11.33 35.27 -25.79
C PRO A 39 10.96 36.74 -25.48
N VAL A 40 9.79 36.96 -24.95
CA VAL A 40 9.38 38.25 -24.36
C VAL A 40 9.03 38.03 -22.90
N GLY A 41 9.74 38.73 -22.05
CA GLY A 41 9.44 38.85 -20.64
C GLY A 41 8.34 39.86 -20.35
N GLY A 42 7.74 39.73 -19.16
CA GLY A 42 7.17 40.92 -18.54
C GLY A 42 5.75 40.81 -18.02
N GLN A 43 5.66 40.95 -16.73
CA GLN A 43 4.67 41.70 -15.94
C GLN A 43 3.39 41.00 -15.46
N ALA A 44 3.26 41.14 -14.16
CA ALA A 44 2.10 40.86 -13.33
C ALA A 44 0.85 41.62 -13.72
N ALA A 45 -0.30 40.97 -13.66
CA ALA A 45 -1.58 41.61 -13.46
C ALA A 45 -2.49 40.74 -12.61
N SER A 46 -2.98 41.38 -11.58
CA SER A 46 -3.96 40.92 -10.60
C SER A 46 -5.35 40.70 -11.20
N GLY A 47 -6.09 39.74 -10.69
CA GLY A 47 -7.56 39.85 -10.65
C GLY A 47 -8.33 38.66 -11.19
N GLY A 48 -9.17 38.05 -10.35
CA GLY A 48 -10.33 37.26 -10.78
C GLY A 48 -10.46 35.91 -10.13
N ALA A 49 -11.15 35.88 -8.99
CA ALA A 49 -11.64 34.67 -8.35
C ALA A 49 -12.68 33.96 -9.22
N SER A 50 -12.51 32.69 -9.48
CA SER A 50 -13.61 31.78 -9.74
C SER A 50 -13.24 30.40 -9.19
N GLY A 51 -14.07 29.91 -8.24
CA GLY A 51 -13.86 28.69 -7.51
C GLY A 51 -13.84 27.47 -8.42
N GLY A 52 -12.83 26.69 -8.25
CA GLY A 52 -12.75 25.30 -8.61
C GLY A 52 -12.14 24.63 -7.39
N ASP A 53 -12.93 23.82 -6.70
CA ASP A 53 -12.49 23.08 -5.54
C ASP A 53 -11.48 22.01 -5.96
N ASP A 54 -10.20 22.34 -5.90
CA ASP A 54 -9.09 21.42 -5.95
C ASP A 54 -9.08 20.58 -4.68
N VAL A 55 -9.67 19.40 -4.74
CA VAL A 55 -9.68 18.41 -3.63
C VAL A 55 -8.40 17.56 -3.63
N ALA A 56 -7.38 17.97 -4.35
CA ALA A 56 -6.01 17.47 -4.21
C ALA A 56 -5.25 18.32 -3.18
N ALA A 57 -5.81 18.45 -1.98
CA ALA A 57 -5.08 19.06 -0.86
C ALA A 57 -4.22 18.01 -0.21
N ALA A 58 -3.06 17.82 -0.79
CA ALA A 58 -1.76 17.87 -0.16
C ALA A 58 -1.79 17.78 1.38
N PHE A 59 -1.12 16.75 1.87
CA PHE A 59 -0.47 16.76 3.17
C PHE A 59 0.69 17.78 3.11
N ASP A 60 0.36 19.06 2.95
CA ASP A 60 1.32 20.14 3.10
C ASP A 60 1.20 20.68 4.53
N GLY A 61 1.48 19.82 5.49
CA GLY A 61 1.83 20.20 6.83
C GLY A 61 3.29 20.63 6.80
N GLY A 62 3.55 21.92 6.59
CA GLY A 62 4.87 22.50 6.73
C GLY A 62 5.41 22.18 8.12
N PHE A 63 6.23 21.14 8.23
CA PHE A 63 6.99 20.82 9.41
C PHE A 63 8.22 21.71 9.40
N THR A 64 8.33 22.59 10.39
CA THR A 64 9.53 23.36 10.64
C THR A 64 10.68 22.41 10.98
N ALA A 65 11.71 22.42 10.16
CA ALA A 65 12.95 21.68 10.34
C ALA A 65 13.74 22.23 11.56
N ASP A 66 13.34 21.83 12.77
CA ASP A 66 14.06 22.21 14.00
C ASP A 66 14.08 21.06 15.04
N ALA A 67 14.27 19.84 14.56
CA ALA A 67 14.61 18.72 15.44
C ALA A 67 15.68 17.84 14.79
N ALA A 68 16.87 18.41 14.59
CA ALA A 68 18.07 17.58 14.52
C ALA A 68 18.18 16.86 15.87
N ALA A 69 17.56 15.70 15.98
CA ALA A 69 17.62 14.85 17.15
C ALA A 69 19.10 14.55 17.41
N ARG A 70 19.66 15.18 18.42
CA ARG A 70 20.88 14.71 19.06
C ARG A 70 20.59 13.28 19.46
N ALA A 71 21.25 12.34 18.81
CA ALA A 71 21.28 10.96 19.28
C ALA A 71 21.82 11.01 20.71
N ASP A 72 20.94 10.91 21.67
CA ASP A 72 21.31 10.90 23.09
C ASP A 72 22.01 9.57 23.31
N ALA A 73 23.35 9.63 23.56
CA ALA A 73 24.18 8.45 23.79
C ALA A 73 23.72 7.63 25.02
N ASN A 74 22.72 8.11 25.75
CA ASN A 74 22.09 7.47 26.90
C ASN A 74 20.62 7.04 26.64
N ALA A 75 20.12 7.12 25.40
CA ALA A 75 18.79 6.61 25.11
C ALA A 75 18.77 5.11 25.37
N GLU A 76 17.86 4.64 26.21
CA GLU A 76 17.60 3.20 26.35
C GLU A 76 17.30 2.61 24.98
N PRO A 77 17.80 1.40 24.67
CA PRO A 77 17.53 0.76 23.40
C PRO A 77 16.00 0.66 23.21
N PHE A 78 15.52 1.11 22.05
CA PHE A 78 14.11 0.98 21.70
C PHE A 78 13.73 -0.49 21.70
N VAL A 79 12.82 -0.85 22.58
CA VAL A 79 12.24 -2.22 22.61
C VAL A 79 10.85 -2.14 21.98
N PRO A 80 10.68 -2.71 20.78
CA PRO A 80 9.37 -2.72 20.16
C PRO A 80 8.40 -3.55 21.01
N GLU A 81 7.14 -3.15 21.02
CA GLU A 81 6.12 -3.94 21.69
C GLU A 81 6.07 -5.38 21.12
N PRO A 82 5.81 -6.40 21.94
CA PRO A 82 5.73 -7.77 21.45
C PRO A 82 4.59 -7.93 20.44
N ILE A 83 4.84 -8.73 19.39
CA ILE A 83 3.79 -9.19 18.50
C ILE A 83 3.09 -10.35 19.17
N VAL A 84 1.83 -10.14 19.54
CA VAL A 84 0.98 -11.19 20.11
C VAL A 84 0.21 -11.83 18.96
N GLU A 85 0.59 -13.04 18.57
CA GLU A 85 -0.01 -13.74 17.42
C GLU A 85 -1.49 -14.05 17.62
N ALA A 86 -1.91 -14.27 18.86
CA ALA A 86 -3.26 -14.71 19.21
C ALA A 86 -3.87 -13.86 20.35
N PHE A 87 -3.95 -12.54 20.16
CA PHE A 87 -4.79 -11.73 21.06
C PHE A 87 -6.26 -11.77 20.62
N ASP A 88 -7.18 -11.73 21.57
CA ASP A 88 -8.62 -11.66 21.31
C ASP A 88 -9.14 -10.27 21.70
N PRO A 89 -9.12 -9.32 20.77
CA PRO A 89 -9.52 -7.96 21.06
C PRO A 89 -11.03 -7.89 21.26
N GLN A 90 -11.45 -7.23 22.33
CA GLN A 90 -12.87 -6.96 22.56
C GLN A 90 -13.33 -5.86 21.61
N VAL A 91 -14.29 -6.17 20.75
CA VAL A 91 -14.90 -5.17 19.85
C VAL A 91 -15.49 -4.03 20.66
N PRO A 92 -15.05 -2.77 20.47
CA PRO A 92 -15.60 -1.64 21.17
C PRO A 92 -17.12 -1.50 20.93
N ALA A 93 -17.90 -1.22 21.98
CA ALA A 93 -19.35 -1.07 21.87
C ALA A 93 -19.75 0.00 20.85
N ALA A 94 -18.92 1.02 20.68
CA ALA A 94 -19.12 2.08 19.69
C ALA A 94 -19.21 1.57 18.24
N ILE A 95 -18.59 0.41 17.91
CA ILE A 95 -18.66 -0.17 16.55
C ILE A 95 -20.11 -0.52 16.16
N SER A 96 -20.87 -1.06 17.12
CA SER A 96 -22.28 -1.43 16.92
C SER A 96 -23.27 -0.30 17.14
N ALA A 97 -22.83 0.83 17.71
CA ALA A 97 -23.69 1.96 18.01
C ALA A 97 -24.26 2.61 16.73
N ASP A 98 -25.47 3.14 16.85
CA ASP A 98 -26.08 3.90 15.76
C ASP A 98 -25.24 5.14 15.39
N ILE A 99 -25.28 5.50 14.12
CA ILE A 99 -24.65 6.71 13.60
C ILE A 99 -25.78 7.67 13.17
N PRO A 100 -26.15 8.62 14.03
CA PRO A 100 -27.23 9.55 13.72
C PRO A 100 -26.93 10.34 12.44
N GLY A 101 -27.94 10.47 11.58
CA GLY A 101 -27.83 11.24 10.34
C GLY A 101 -27.10 10.54 9.18
N ALA A 102 -26.59 9.31 9.36
CA ALA A 102 -25.99 8.58 8.25
C ALA A 102 -27.03 8.32 7.15
N PRO A 103 -26.73 8.67 5.87
CA PRO A 103 -27.63 8.38 4.76
C PRO A 103 -27.80 6.87 4.57
N MET A 104 -29.01 6.38 4.69
CA MET A 104 -29.34 4.94 4.64
C MET A 104 -29.95 4.50 3.30
N GLN A 105 -30.34 5.44 2.45
CA GLN A 105 -31.00 5.12 1.19
C GLN A 105 -30.01 5.24 0.04
N LYS A 106 -29.86 4.14 -0.70
CA LYS A 106 -29.09 4.13 -1.95
C LYS A 106 -29.86 4.93 -3.01
N PRO A 107 -29.24 5.93 -3.65
CA PRO A 107 -29.85 6.64 -4.77
C PRO A 107 -30.18 5.71 -5.92
N ALA A 108 -31.27 6.00 -6.66
CA ALA A 108 -31.74 5.15 -7.75
C ALA A 108 -30.76 5.06 -8.94
N ASP A 109 -29.93 6.06 -9.10
CA ASP A 109 -28.90 6.15 -10.14
C ASP A 109 -27.59 5.43 -9.76
N CYS A 110 -27.37 5.09 -8.49
CA CYS A 110 -26.23 4.30 -8.06
C CYS A 110 -26.44 2.81 -8.40
N ARG A 111 -25.74 2.35 -9.45
CA ARG A 111 -25.81 0.95 -9.91
C ARG A 111 -24.77 0.03 -9.29
N ALA A 112 -23.80 0.60 -8.54
CA ALA A 112 -22.75 -0.11 -7.82
C ALA A 112 -23.07 -0.20 -6.33
N GLU A 113 -22.09 -0.47 -5.46
CA GLU A 113 -22.30 -0.48 -4.02
C GLU A 113 -22.47 0.94 -3.49
N PHE A 114 -23.28 1.08 -2.43
CA PHE A 114 -23.52 2.37 -1.79
C PHE A 114 -23.03 2.33 -0.35
N VAL A 115 -22.00 3.13 -0.07
CA VAL A 115 -21.43 3.27 1.28
C VAL A 115 -21.48 4.75 1.68
N SER A 116 -22.07 5.04 2.81
CA SER A 116 -22.16 6.41 3.36
C SER A 116 -21.20 6.64 4.51
N VAL A 117 -20.90 5.60 5.29
CA VAL A 117 -20.02 5.69 6.45
C VAL A 117 -19.22 4.39 6.58
N VAL A 118 -17.94 4.53 6.93
CA VAL A 118 -17.08 3.43 7.38
C VAL A 118 -16.70 3.69 8.83
N ARG A 119 -16.93 2.71 9.70
CA ARG A 119 -16.54 2.73 11.11
C ARG A 119 -15.70 1.51 11.43
N GLY A 120 -14.60 1.70 12.10
CA GLY A 120 -13.67 0.65 12.50
C GLY A 120 -12.87 1.06 13.73
N TRP A 121 -11.87 0.28 14.07
CA TRP A 121 -11.03 0.51 15.23
C TRP A 121 -9.60 0.02 15.01
N ILE A 122 -8.67 0.61 15.76
CA ILE A 122 -7.23 0.48 15.54
C ILE A 122 -6.59 0.08 16.86
N VAL A 123 -5.71 -0.93 16.79
CA VAL A 123 -4.96 -1.43 17.94
C VAL A 123 -3.48 -1.59 17.59
N ALA A 124 -2.67 -1.63 18.62
CA ALA A 124 -1.28 -2.06 18.57
C ALA A 124 -1.16 -3.59 18.43
N SER A 125 0.02 -4.09 18.12
CA SER A 125 0.29 -5.54 17.95
C SER A 125 0.05 -6.37 19.22
N GLY A 126 -0.05 -5.73 20.37
CA GLY A 126 -0.45 -6.33 21.65
C GLY A 126 -1.95 -6.21 21.97
N GLY A 127 -2.76 -5.62 21.08
CA GLY A 127 -4.21 -5.46 21.27
C GLY A 127 -4.63 -4.18 21.99
N ALA A 128 -3.71 -3.35 22.46
CA ALA A 128 -4.04 -2.06 23.08
C ALA A 128 -4.61 -1.08 22.03
N PRO A 129 -5.67 -0.31 22.36
CA PRO A 129 -6.23 0.67 21.45
C PRO A 129 -5.23 1.79 21.14
N ILE A 130 -5.27 2.30 19.91
CA ILE A 130 -4.43 3.41 19.46
C ILE A 130 -5.31 4.63 19.19
N ALA A 131 -5.10 5.68 19.97
CA ALA A 131 -5.69 7.00 19.76
C ALA A 131 -4.89 7.80 18.70
N ASP A 132 -5.53 8.82 18.12
CA ASP A 132 -4.95 9.78 17.20
C ASP A 132 -4.44 9.21 15.88
N ALA A 133 -4.61 7.91 15.62
CA ALA A 133 -4.30 7.31 14.35
C ALA A 133 -5.21 7.86 13.25
N LYS A 134 -4.67 7.95 12.03
CA LYS A 134 -5.37 8.44 10.84
C LYS A 134 -5.92 7.25 10.06
N ALA A 135 -7.23 7.24 9.86
CA ALA A 135 -7.95 6.24 9.08
C ALA A 135 -8.48 6.90 7.81
N GLN A 136 -7.87 6.61 6.69
CA GLN A 136 -8.22 7.15 5.38
C GLN A 136 -8.97 6.10 4.56
N VAL A 137 -10.13 6.46 4.04
CA VAL A 137 -10.90 5.63 3.11
C VAL A 137 -10.54 6.04 1.70
N CYS A 138 -10.10 5.09 0.89
CA CYS A 138 -9.86 5.25 -0.54
C CYS A 138 -10.91 4.44 -1.31
N VAL A 139 -11.57 5.06 -2.27
CA VAL A 139 -12.69 4.46 -3.01
C VAL A 139 -12.47 4.53 -4.52
N HIS A 140 -12.89 3.52 -5.24
CA HIS A 140 -13.05 3.64 -6.69
C HIS A 140 -14.47 4.07 -7.02
N LEU A 141 -14.60 5.24 -7.65
CA LEU A 141 -15.90 5.82 -8.01
C LEU A 141 -16.56 5.00 -9.10
N ALA A 142 -17.83 4.66 -8.93
CA ALA A 142 -18.58 3.90 -9.94
C ALA A 142 -18.81 4.69 -11.23
N SER A 143 -18.79 6.01 -11.18
CA SER A 143 -19.04 6.89 -12.32
C SER A 143 -17.86 7.01 -13.28
N THR A 144 -16.62 7.03 -12.75
CA THR A 144 -15.41 7.27 -13.53
C THR A 144 -14.41 6.11 -13.45
N GLY A 145 -14.47 5.30 -12.39
CA GLY A 145 -13.47 4.29 -12.07
C GLY A 145 -12.24 4.86 -11.34
N ASP A 146 -12.18 6.17 -11.15
CA ASP A 146 -11.03 6.83 -10.52
C ASP A 146 -10.92 6.46 -9.05
N LEU A 147 -9.68 6.40 -8.58
CA LEU A 147 -9.36 6.29 -7.16
C LEU A 147 -9.47 7.67 -6.50
N LEU A 148 -10.26 7.75 -5.44
CA LEU A 148 -10.40 8.92 -4.60
C LEU A 148 -10.11 8.56 -3.14
N CYS A 149 -9.04 9.10 -2.56
CA CYS A 149 -8.76 8.98 -1.14
C CYS A 149 -9.36 10.17 -0.38
N LEU A 150 -10.19 9.88 0.61
CA LEU A 150 -10.92 10.88 1.38
C LEU A 150 -10.04 11.48 2.48
N ARG A 151 -10.50 12.60 3.04
CA ARG A 151 -9.86 13.15 4.24
C ARG A 151 -9.91 12.10 5.37
N PRO A 152 -8.79 11.80 6.03
CA PRO A 152 -8.76 10.80 7.07
C PRO A 152 -9.59 11.22 8.30
N GLY A 153 -10.29 10.25 8.89
CA GLY A 153 -10.78 10.33 10.25
C GLY A 153 -9.64 10.10 11.26
N THR A 154 -9.90 10.47 12.52
CA THR A 154 -8.94 10.25 13.61
C THR A 154 -9.57 9.29 14.62
N SER A 155 -8.81 8.32 15.12
CA SER A 155 -9.27 7.41 16.16
C SER A 155 -9.33 8.11 17.52
N ASP A 156 -10.30 7.72 18.33
CA ASP A 156 -10.48 8.17 19.72
C ASP A 156 -9.62 7.35 20.70
N ALA A 157 -9.82 7.56 22.00
CA ALA A 157 -9.10 6.88 23.07
C ALA A 157 -9.33 5.35 23.09
N GLU A 158 -10.46 4.89 22.59
CA GLU A 158 -10.80 3.47 22.42
C GLU A 158 -10.32 2.91 21.08
N GLY A 159 -9.58 3.72 20.29
CA GLY A 159 -9.08 3.38 18.97
C GLY A 159 -10.14 3.43 17.87
N VAL A 160 -11.37 3.87 18.16
CA VAL A 160 -12.49 3.87 17.21
C VAL A 160 -12.41 5.08 16.30
N PHE A 161 -12.62 4.87 15.02
CA PHE A 161 -12.74 5.93 14.02
C PHE A 161 -14.06 5.83 13.24
N THR A 162 -14.47 6.95 12.69
CA THR A 162 -15.61 7.03 11.78
C THR A 162 -15.25 7.97 10.63
N VAL A 163 -15.44 7.50 9.40
CA VAL A 163 -15.24 8.27 8.17
C VAL A 163 -16.57 8.34 7.43
N GLU A 164 -17.08 9.54 7.24
CA GLU A 164 -18.26 9.78 6.42
C GLU A 164 -17.84 10.06 4.99
N LEU A 165 -18.48 9.37 4.04
CA LEU A 165 -18.24 9.59 2.63
C LEU A 165 -19.08 10.78 2.14
N PRO A 166 -18.49 11.76 1.44
CA PRO A 166 -19.24 12.84 0.81
C PRO A 166 -20.18 12.28 -0.26
N GLU A 167 -21.25 12.97 -0.56
CA GLU A 167 -22.34 12.47 -1.43
C GLU A 167 -21.84 11.96 -2.78
N ASN A 168 -20.91 12.66 -3.39
CA ASN A 168 -20.32 12.30 -4.68
C ASN A 168 -19.36 11.08 -4.65
N ALA A 169 -18.99 10.60 -3.46
CA ALA A 169 -18.11 9.45 -3.27
C ALA A 169 -18.79 8.21 -2.65
N ARG A 170 -20.12 8.17 -2.59
CA ARG A 170 -20.86 7.08 -1.96
C ARG A 170 -21.20 5.92 -2.89
N CYS A 171 -21.23 6.16 -4.21
CA CYS A 171 -21.49 5.12 -5.22
C CYS A 171 -20.15 4.60 -5.76
N ILE A 172 -19.75 3.40 -5.34
CA ILE A 172 -18.38 2.91 -5.45
C ILE A 172 -18.32 1.45 -5.88
N THR A 173 -17.18 1.06 -6.44
CA THR A 173 -16.93 -0.32 -6.88
C THR A 173 -15.96 -1.06 -5.97
N LYS A 174 -15.02 -0.32 -5.36
CA LYS A 174 -14.02 -0.87 -4.42
C LYS A 174 -13.78 0.11 -3.28
N VAL A 175 -13.39 -0.40 -2.13
CA VAL A 175 -12.94 0.36 -0.95
C VAL A 175 -11.65 -0.23 -0.43
N ALA A 176 -10.71 0.63 -0.12
CA ALA A 176 -9.54 0.30 0.68
C ALA A 176 -9.42 1.26 1.87
N MET A 177 -8.80 0.78 2.92
CA MET A 177 -8.46 1.59 4.10
C MET A 177 -6.96 1.73 4.19
N ARG A 178 -6.49 2.95 4.37
CA ARG A 178 -5.14 3.26 4.80
C ARG A 178 -5.17 3.72 6.24
N VAL A 179 -4.41 3.07 7.11
CA VAL A 179 -4.34 3.41 8.54
C VAL A 179 -2.89 3.64 8.94
N LEU A 180 -2.61 4.77 9.56
CA LEU A 180 -1.28 5.13 10.04
C LEU A 180 -1.35 5.95 11.32
N LEU A 181 -0.29 5.90 12.11
CA LEU A 181 -0.04 6.81 13.22
C LEU A 181 1.23 7.60 12.89
N PRO A 182 1.12 8.89 12.54
CA PRO A 182 2.28 9.69 12.18
C PRO A 182 3.35 9.72 13.29
N GLU A 183 4.61 9.80 12.92
CA GLU A 183 5.77 9.97 13.82
C GLU A 183 5.89 8.92 14.94
N SER A 184 5.26 7.76 14.76
CA SER A 184 5.17 6.74 15.81
C SER A 184 6.12 5.56 15.66
N GLY A 185 6.84 5.46 14.55
CA GLY A 185 7.61 4.26 14.23
C GLY A 185 6.72 3.02 14.08
N ARG A 186 5.49 3.18 13.60
CA ARG A 186 4.55 2.09 13.31
C ARG A 186 4.28 1.97 11.82
N SER A 187 4.23 0.76 11.34
CA SER A 187 3.93 0.49 9.92
C SER A 187 2.57 1.05 9.52
N THR A 188 2.48 1.58 8.31
CA THR A 188 1.19 1.88 7.70
C THR A 188 0.50 0.58 7.29
N MET A 189 -0.81 0.50 7.52
CA MET A 189 -1.63 -0.65 7.14
C MET A 189 -2.58 -0.27 6.01
N TYR A 190 -2.61 -1.08 4.97
CA TYR A 190 -3.55 -0.99 3.87
C TYR A 190 -4.41 -2.24 3.81
N CYS A 191 -5.72 -2.08 3.80
CA CYS A 191 -6.65 -3.21 3.80
C CYS A 191 -7.74 -3.02 2.76
N PRO A 192 -7.95 -3.98 1.87
CA PRO A 192 -9.16 -4.01 1.08
C PRO A 192 -10.37 -4.27 1.99
N ILE A 193 -11.48 -3.60 1.71
CA ILE A 193 -12.73 -3.80 2.43
C ILE A 193 -13.73 -4.46 1.49
N ASP A 194 -14.25 -5.61 1.89
CA ASP A 194 -15.36 -6.25 1.18
C ASP A 194 -16.65 -5.48 1.47
N ILE A 195 -17.23 -4.91 0.43
CA ILE A 195 -18.47 -4.15 0.48
C ILE A 195 -19.61 -4.85 -0.25
N THR A 196 -19.43 -6.05 -0.74
CA THR A 196 -20.41 -6.77 -1.54
C THR A 196 -21.69 -7.03 -0.73
N GLY A 197 -22.81 -6.49 -1.19
CA GLY A 197 -24.10 -6.64 -0.53
C GLY A 197 -24.19 -5.99 0.86
N THR A 198 -23.29 -5.05 1.18
CA THR A 198 -23.29 -4.37 2.48
C THR A 198 -24.42 -3.34 2.60
N VAL A 199 -24.78 -3.06 3.84
CA VAL A 199 -25.61 -1.90 4.19
C VAL A 199 -24.80 -0.60 4.03
N PRO A 200 -25.45 0.57 3.90
CA PRO A 200 -24.77 1.84 3.70
C PRO A 200 -23.72 2.21 4.76
N VAL A 201 -23.82 1.64 5.96
CA VAL A 201 -22.85 1.83 7.05
C VAL A 201 -22.02 0.56 7.20
N VAL A 202 -20.77 0.62 6.79
CA VAL A 202 -19.78 -0.45 6.96
C VAL A 202 -19.22 -0.42 8.37
N ARG A 203 -19.36 -1.53 9.11
CA ARG A 203 -18.83 -1.70 10.46
C ARG A 203 -17.78 -2.80 10.45
N LEU A 204 -16.54 -2.42 10.71
CA LEU A 204 -15.40 -3.33 10.71
C LEU A 204 -15.24 -3.90 12.12
N THR A 205 -15.55 -5.17 12.29
CA THR A 205 -15.46 -5.88 13.57
C THR A 205 -14.05 -6.38 13.88
N GLU A 206 -13.25 -6.62 12.83
CA GLU A 206 -11.83 -6.90 13.01
C GLU A 206 -11.05 -5.59 13.11
N PRO A 207 -10.04 -5.50 14.01
CA PRO A 207 -9.23 -4.30 14.15
C PRO A 207 -8.21 -4.15 13.04
N PHE A 208 -7.85 -2.91 12.75
CA PHE A 208 -6.57 -2.63 12.09
C PHE A 208 -5.45 -2.71 13.12
N VAL A 209 -4.41 -3.46 12.82
CA VAL A 209 -3.25 -3.62 13.71
C VAL A 209 -2.07 -2.83 13.16
N LEU A 210 -1.57 -1.86 13.93
CA LEU A 210 -0.35 -1.13 13.59
C LEU A 210 0.84 -1.74 14.33
N PHE A 211 1.77 -2.29 13.59
CA PHE A 211 2.96 -2.95 14.14
C PHE A 211 4.08 -1.93 14.39
N GLY A 212 4.60 -1.89 15.62
CA GLY A 212 5.79 -1.12 15.93
C GLY A 212 7.01 -1.66 15.18
N THR A 213 7.79 -0.79 14.57
CA THR A 213 9.02 -1.12 13.85
C THR A 213 10.26 -0.81 14.68
N VAL A 214 11.40 -1.37 14.32
CA VAL A 214 12.68 -1.17 14.99
C VAL A 214 13.51 -0.18 14.17
N PRO A 215 13.96 0.93 14.77
CA PRO A 215 14.81 1.90 14.07
C PRO A 215 16.10 1.27 13.53
N VAL A 216 16.51 1.69 12.33
CA VAL A 216 17.78 1.28 11.75
C VAL A 216 18.93 1.80 12.61
N VAL A 217 19.79 0.89 13.09
CA VAL A 217 20.97 1.26 13.87
C VAL A 217 22.10 1.67 12.92
N GLY A 218 22.70 2.83 13.19
CA GLY A 218 23.82 3.32 12.37
C GLY A 218 23.39 3.78 10.97
N LEU A 219 22.15 4.24 10.82
CA LEU A 219 21.66 4.79 9.56
C LEU A 219 22.63 5.88 9.06
N PRO A 220 23.17 5.74 7.82
CA PRO A 220 24.02 6.79 7.27
C PRO A 220 23.26 8.10 7.14
N PRO A 221 23.93 9.27 7.25
CA PRO A 221 23.28 10.55 7.04
C PRO A 221 22.60 10.60 5.67
N GLU A 222 21.45 11.24 5.61
CA GLU A 222 20.80 11.56 4.34
C GLU A 222 21.74 12.47 3.53
N ALA A 223 22.08 12.02 2.33
CA ALA A 223 22.89 12.79 1.41
C ALA A 223 22.30 12.59 0.02
N PRO A 224 21.66 13.62 -0.57
CA PRO A 224 20.94 13.50 -1.85
C PRO A 224 21.80 12.98 -3.00
N GLU A 225 23.09 13.29 -2.99
CA GLU A 225 24.05 12.89 -4.04
C GLU A 225 24.86 11.63 -3.67
N ALA A 226 24.44 10.92 -2.62
CA ALA A 226 25.19 9.74 -2.19
C ALA A 226 24.95 8.55 -3.11
N ASP A 227 26.03 7.78 -3.32
CA ASP A 227 25.95 6.48 -3.96
C ASP A 227 24.96 5.55 -3.24
N ALA A 228 24.45 4.58 -3.97
CA ALA A 228 23.62 3.51 -3.40
C ALA A 228 24.33 2.87 -2.19
N ARG A 229 23.59 2.66 -1.13
CA ARG A 229 24.08 2.05 0.12
C ARG A 229 23.16 0.95 0.58
N VAL A 230 23.67 0.00 1.33
CA VAL A 230 22.88 -1.05 1.94
C VAL A 230 22.40 -0.57 3.31
N ILE A 231 21.09 -0.56 3.50
CA ILE A 231 20.44 -0.33 4.79
C ILE A 231 20.06 -1.69 5.36
N THR A 232 20.53 -1.99 6.56
CA THR A 232 20.18 -3.22 7.27
C THR A 232 19.12 -2.91 8.33
N PHE A 233 17.95 -3.48 8.13
CA PHE A 233 16.81 -3.41 9.05
C PHE A 233 16.88 -4.52 10.10
N ASP A 234 15.89 -4.52 10.99
CA ASP A 234 15.74 -5.56 11.99
C ASP A 234 15.70 -6.97 11.38
N ASP A 235 16.16 -7.95 12.13
CA ASP A 235 16.31 -9.36 11.70
C ASP A 235 17.17 -9.55 10.43
N GLY A 236 17.92 -8.50 10.03
CA GLY A 236 18.89 -8.58 8.94
C GLY A 236 18.30 -8.49 7.54
N LEU A 237 17.09 -7.96 7.37
CA LEU A 237 16.61 -7.53 6.05
C LEU A 237 17.55 -6.42 5.52
N GLU A 238 18.04 -6.56 4.31
CA GLU A 238 18.88 -5.56 3.64
C GLU A 238 18.17 -5.01 2.41
N VAL A 239 18.18 -3.69 2.29
CA VAL A 239 17.71 -2.98 1.08
C VAL A 239 18.84 -2.12 0.56
N GLU A 240 19.15 -2.25 -0.72
CA GLU A 240 20.06 -1.34 -1.39
C GLU A 240 19.31 -0.04 -1.67
N PHE A 241 19.81 1.07 -1.14
CA PHE A 241 19.06 2.30 -0.98
C PHE A 241 19.78 3.47 -1.62
N THR A 242 19.08 4.22 -2.44
CA THR A 242 19.54 5.48 -3.02
C THR A 242 18.67 6.61 -2.45
N PRO A 243 19.20 7.49 -1.57
CA PRO A 243 18.38 8.50 -0.91
C PRO A 243 17.61 9.42 -1.85
N GLU A 244 18.20 9.78 -2.98
CA GLU A 244 17.55 10.63 -4.00
C GLU A 244 16.29 10.01 -4.58
N ALA A 245 16.20 8.69 -4.63
CA ALA A 245 15.07 7.98 -5.20
C ALA A 245 13.94 7.72 -4.19
N TYR A 246 14.13 8.08 -2.91
CA TYR A 246 13.16 7.83 -1.86
C TYR A 246 12.34 9.06 -1.51
N TYR A 247 11.02 8.91 -1.54
CA TYR A 247 10.06 9.91 -1.08
C TYR A 247 9.21 9.33 0.04
N SER A 248 9.33 9.93 1.22
CA SER A 248 8.54 9.52 2.36
C SER A 248 7.10 10.03 2.26
N GLY A 249 6.15 9.14 2.50
CA GLY A 249 4.72 9.43 2.55
C GLY A 249 4.19 9.80 3.93
N GLY A 250 5.03 9.88 4.97
CA GLY A 250 4.54 10.14 6.33
C GLY A 250 5.60 10.13 7.43
N GLY A 251 6.85 10.49 7.11
CA GLY A 251 7.96 10.56 8.04
C GLY A 251 9.24 11.01 7.36
N GLU A 252 10.36 10.98 8.04
CA GLU A 252 11.66 11.40 7.54
C GLU A 252 12.59 10.20 7.31
N TYR A 253 13.58 10.36 6.44
CA TYR A 253 14.63 9.36 6.23
C TYR A 253 15.29 8.90 7.54
N SER A 254 15.53 9.82 8.46
CA SER A 254 16.09 9.55 9.77
C SER A 254 15.26 8.58 10.64
N GLN A 255 14.01 8.39 10.30
CA GLN A 255 13.07 7.51 11.01
C GLN A 255 12.95 6.12 10.37
N LEU A 256 13.78 5.81 9.34
CA LEU A 256 13.77 4.50 8.70
C LEU A 256 13.89 3.39 9.74
N SER A 257 12.93 2.51 9.69
CA SER A 257 12.78 1.39 10.61
C SER A 257 12.08 0.24 9.94
N GLY A 258 12.26 -0.95 10.47
CA GLY A 258 11.62 -2.14 9.90
C GLY A 258 11.49 -3.22 10.96
N ARG A 259 10.67 -4.23 10.67
CA ARG A 259 10.46 -5.35 11.55
C ARG A 259 9.99 -6.58 10.80
N HIS A 260 10.58 -7.71 11.12
CA HIS A 260 10.02 -9.01 10.76
C HIS A 260 8.71 -9.24 11.52
N VAL A 261 7.66 -9.63 10.79
CA VAL A 261 6.34 -9.90 11.34
C VAL A 261 5.97 -11.35 11.00
N PRO A 262 5.64 -12.20 11.99
CA PRO A 262 5.14 -13.53 11.71
C PRO A 262 3.92 -13.47 10.79
N ALA A 263 3.92 -14.21 9.70
CA ALA A 263 2.80 -14.19 8.74
C ALA A 263 1.49 -14.76 9.32
N THR A 264 1.56 -15.34 10.51
CA THR A 264 0.42 -15.78 11.33
C THR A 264 -0.11 -14.70 12.26
N ALA A 265 0.55 -13.52 12.33
CA ALA A 265 0.14 -12.44 13.19
C ALA A 265 -1.27 -11.94 12.80
N ARG A 266 -2.06 -11.59 13.82
CA ARG A 266 -3.39 -11.04 13.61
C ARG A 266 -3.32 -9.64 12.96
N GLY A 267 -4.30 -9.33 12.13
CA GLY A 267 -4.46 -8.00 11.53
C GLY A 267 -3.77 -7.80 10.18
N LEU A 268 -3.21 -8.85 9.60
CA LEU A 268 -2.63 -8.82 8.26
C LEU A 268 -3.74 -8.92 7.18
N CYS A 269 -4.66 -7.97 7.21
CA CYS A 269 -5.86 -7.92 6.37
C CYS A 269 -5.57 -7.94 4.86
N PHE A 270 -4.44 -7.39 4.44
CA PHE A 270 -4.03 -7.36 3.03
C PHE A 270 -3.65 -8.74 2.49
N LEU A 271 -3.32 -9.70 3.33
CA LEU A 271 -3.04 -11.06 2.86
C LEU A 271 -4.33 -11.74 2.36
N GLY A 272 -5.48 -11.46 2.96
CA GLY A 272 -6.77 -11.98 2.53
C GLY A 272 -6.75 -13.49 2.28
N GLN A 273 -7.04 -13.87 1.03
CA GLN A 273 -6.95 -15.25 0.56
C GLN A 273 -5.60 -15.59 -0.08
N SER A 274 -4.66 -14.66 -0.08
CA SER A 274 -3.32 -14.89 -0.63
C SER A 274 -2.60 -15.97 0.16
N PRO A 275 -1.78 -16.79 -0.50
CA PRO A 275 -0.95 -17.74 0.21
C PRO A 275 0.00 -17.03 1.19
N VAL A 276 0.15 -17.61 2.37
CA VAL A 276 1.00 -17.10 3.45
C VAL A 276 2.45 -16.94 2.97
N PRO A 277 3.09 -15.76 3.14
CA PRO A 277 4.50 -15.58 2.82
C PRO A 277 5.42 -16.37 3.76
N ASP A 278 6.59 -16.77 3.26
CA ASP A 278 7.65 -17.42 4.05
C ASP A 278 8.43 -16.41 4.89
N GLY A 279 8.49 -15.16 4.46
CA GLY A 279 9.03 -14.02 5.20
C GLY A 279 8.22 -12.77 4.93
N LEU A 280 7.93 -12.00 5.98
CA LEU A 280 7.12 -10.78 5.91
C LEU A 280 7.73 -9.68 6.78
N TYR A 281 7.87 -8.50 6.23
CA TYR A 281 8.48 -7.35 6.88
C TYR A 281 7.59 -6.11 6.76
N ALA A 282 7.42 -5.42 7.87
CA ALA A 282 6.81 -4.09 7.93
C ALA A 282 7.91 -3.04 7.90
N LEU A 283 7.77 -2.00 7.10
CA LEU A 283 8.70 -0.87 7.04
C LEU A 283 8.00 0.44 7.45
N TYR A 284 8.80 1.39 7.95
CA TYR A 284 8.39 2.74 8.28
C TYR A 284 9.57 3.72 8.07
N PRO A 285 9.29 4.97 7.67
CA PRO A 285 8.02 5.43 7.13
C PRO A 285 7.73 4.79 5.78
N GLU A 286 6.43 4.74 5.42
CA GLU A 286 6.09 4.35 4.06
C GLU A 286 6.67 5.35 3.08
N GLY A 287 7.05 4.88 1.90
CA GLY A 287 7.59 5.75 0.88
C GLY A 287 7.54 5.15 -0.50
N SER A 288 7.43 6.01 -1.50
CA SER A 288 7.60 5.64 -2.88
C SER A 288 9.07 5.65 -3.27
N VAL A 289 9.41 4.83 -4.25
CA VAL A 289 10.74 4.73 -4.82
C VAL A 289 10.62 5.03 -6.31
N THR A 290 11.36 6.03 -6.80
CA THR A 290 11.29 6.45 -8.20
C THR A 290 12.54 6.03 -8.96
N GLY A 291 12.35 5.33 -10.08
CA GLY A 291 13.42 5.04 -11.03
C GLY A 291 14.56 4.19 -10.48
N SER A 292 14.36 3.49 -9.38
CA SER A 292 15.42 2.71 -8.76
C SER A 292 15.11 1.21 -8.72
N ASP A 293 16.19 0.46 -8.78
CA ASP A 293 16.20 -0.99 -8.62
C ASP A 293 16.68 -1.31 -7.19
N PHE A 294 15.95 -0.90 -6.15
CA PHE A 294 16.34 -1.20 -4.78
C PHE A 294 16.38 -2.71 -4.57
N ALA A 295 17.58 -3.28 -4.73
CA ALA A 295 17.77 -4.71 -4.50
C ALA A 295 17.48 -5.07 -3.04
N VAL A 296 16.80 -6.19 -2.85
CA VAL A 296 16.39 -6.66 -1.51
C VAL A 296 17.03 -7.99 -1.19
N ARG A 297 17.52 -8.12 0.04
CA ARG A 297 18.06 -9.38 0.56
C ARG A 297 17.38 -9.69 1.88
N PHE A 298 16.54 -10.70 1.87
CA PHE A 298 15.87 -11.18 3.08
C PHE A 298 16.72 -12.25 3.77
N PRO A 299 16.70 -12.37 5.10
CA PRO A 299 17.11 -13.58 5.77
C PRO A 299 16.28 -14.77 5.30
N ASN A 300 16.93 -15.90 5.08
CA ASN A 300 16.23 -17.16 4.77
C ASN A 300 15.71 -17.82 6.06
N SER A 301 14.72 -17.20 6.70
CA SER A 301 14.18 -17.60 8.01
C SER A 301 13.51 -18.97 8.00
N THR A 302 13.03 -19.43 6.84
CA THR A 302 12.37 -20.73 6.67
C THR A 302 13.31 -21.83 6.19
N ALA A 303 14.61 -21.54 6.12
CA ALA A 303 15.65 -22.49 5.71
C ALA A 303 15.36 -23.19 4.36
N LEU A 304 14.90 -22.44 3.39
CA LEU A 304 14.72 -22.92 2.02
C LEU A 304 16.08 -23.37 1.45
N PRO A 305 16.14 -24.46 0.68
CA PRO A 305 17.38 -24.92 0.07
C PRO A 305 18.03 -23.88 -0.86
N PRO A 306 19.38 -23.84 -0.95
CA PRO A 306 20.08 -22.97 -1.90
C PRO A 306 19.56 -23.13 -3.34
N GLY A 307 19.43 -22.01 -4.06
CA GLY A 307 18.93 -21.98 -5.43
C GLY A 307 17.40 -22.05 -5.56
N THR A 308 16.66 -22.22 -4.44
CA THR A 308 15.19 -22.18 -4.48
C THR A 308 14.72 -20.86 -5.03
N VAL A 309 13.84 -20.91 -6.03
CA VAL A 309 13.19 -19.72 -6.61
C VAL A 309 12.07 -19.29 -5.68
N VAL A 310 11.97 -17.97 -5.49
CA VAL A 310 10.91 -17.36 -4.70
C VAL A 310 10.21 -16.26 -5.49
N ASP A 311 8.94 -16.04 -5.20
CA ASP A 311 8.21 -14.85 -5.62
C ASP A 311 8.38 -13.76 -4.55
N LEU A 312 8.60 -12.52 -5.00
CA LEU A 312 8.75 -11.35 -4.17
C LEU A 312 7.48 -10.51 -4.21
N PHE A 313 7.05 -10.04 -3.05
CA PHE A 313 5.79 -9.34 -2.87
C PHE A 313 5.98 -8.02 -2.15
N VAL A 314 5.13 -7.06 -2.49
CA VAL A 314 4.99 -5.77 -1.83
C VAL A 314 3.51 -5.47 -1.59
N LEU A 315 3.19 -4.78 -0.52
CA LEU A 315 1.86 -4.21 -0.32
C LEU A 315 1.79 -2.87 -1.06
N GLY A 316 0.85 -2.76 -2.00
CA GLY A 316 0.60 -1.51 -2.70
C GLY A 316 0.16 -0.41 -1.75
N GLY A 317 0.92 0.68 -1.72
CA GLY A 317 0.63 1.90 -1.01
C GLY A 317 0.38 3.07 -1.97
N LEU A 318 0.32 4.28 -1.43
CA LEU A 318 0.22 5.49 -2.25
C LEU A 318 1.49 5.62 -3.10
N ASP A 319 1.31 5.92 -4.39
CA ASP A 319 2.40 6.14 -5.36
C ASP A 319 3.40 4.99 -5.49
N CYS A 320 2.99 3.76 -5.17
CA CYS A 320 3.81 2.57 -5.38
C CYS A 320 3.82 2.20 -6.88
N ARG A 321 5.00 2.18 -7.49
CA ARG A 321 5.18 1.92 -8.91
C ARG A 321 6.31 0.94 -9.18
N LEU A 322 6.12 0.11 -10.19
CA LEU A 322 7.18 -0.73 -10.73
C LEU A 322 8.18 0.12 -11.53
N ALA A 323 9.32 -0.46 -11.88
CA ALA A 323 10.35 0.20 -12.68
C ALA A 323 9.86 0.63 -14.08
N ASP A 324 8.82 0.01 -14.62
CA ASP A 324 8.16 0.37 -15.88
C ASP A 324 7.02 1.39 -15.70
N GLU A 325 6.97 2.08 -14.58
CA GLU A 325 5.92 3.05 -14.19
C GLU A 325 4.51 2.46 -14.01
N THR A 326 4.36 1.14 -14.10
CA THR A 326 3.08 0.49 -13.80
C THR A 326 2.75 0.67 -12.31
N SER A 327 1.57 1.20 -12.01
CA SER A 327 1.13 1.37 -10.63
C SER A 327 0.85 0.02 -9.98
N VAL A 328 1.36 -0.18 -8.78
CA VAL A 328 0.96 -1.28 -7.91
C VAL A 328 -0.40 -0.94 -7.31
N PRO A 329 -1.41 -1.80 -7.45
CA PRO A 329 -2.74 -1.52 -6.93
C PRO A 329 -2.72 -1.31 -5.41
N GLU A 330 -3.39 -0.25 -4.94
CA GLU A 330 -3.46 0.08 -3.52
C GLU A 330 -4.14 -1.04 -2.72
N ALA A 331 -3.59 -1.32 -1.56
CA ALA A 331 -4.03 -2.37 -0.63
C ALA A 331 -3.98 -3.81 -1.19
N GLU A 332 -3.32 -4.02 -2.31
CA GLU A 332 -3.11 -5.36 -2.87
C GLU A 332 -1.73 -5.90 -2.48
N TRP A 333 -1.69 -7.17 -2.07
CA TRP A 333 -0.46 -7.93 -1.89
C TRP A 333 0.03 -8.39 -3.25
N PHE A 334 0.92 -7.60 -3.84
CA PHE A 334 1.29 -7.66 -5.24
C PHE A 334 2.63 -8.33 -5.45
N ARG A 335 2.71 -9.28 -6.38
CA ARG A 335 3.96 -9.90 -6.81
C ARG A 335 4.71 -8.94 -7.75
N TYR A 336 5.84 -8.38 -7.29
CA TYR A 336 6.62 -7.44 -8.09
C TYR A 336 7.81 -8.08 -8.80
N GLY A 337 8.22 -9.30 -8.44
CA GLY A 337 9.35 -9.94 -9.06
C GLY A 337 9.63 -11.34 -8.55
N ALA A 338 10.83 -11.79 -8.84
CA ALA A 338 11.36 -13.06 -8.37
C ALA A 338 12.74 -12.88 -7.71
N GLY A 339 13.14 -13.89 -6.95
CA GLY A 339 14.44 -13.97 -6.30
C GLY A 339 14.87 -15.40 -6.10
N ARG A 340 16.03 -15.59 -5.48
CA ARG A 340 16.61 -16.90 -5.22
C ARG A 340 17.26 -16.97 -3.85
N VAL A 341 17.24 -18.15 -3.29
CA VAL A 341 18.07 -18.47 -2.12
C VAL A 341 19.54 -18.49 -2.57
N SER A 342 20.38 -17.74 -1.85
CA SER A 342 21.83 -17.66 -2.10
C SER A 342 22.52 -19.03 -1.97
N ALA A 343 23.73 -19.13 -2.56
CA ALA A 343 24.47 -20.40 -2.57
C ALA A 343 24.87 -20.91 -1.18
N ASP A 344 25.04 -19.99 -0.21
CA ASP A 344 25.30 -20.33 1.20
C ASP A 344 24.01 -20.68 1.98
N GLY A 345 22.84 -20.50 1.37
CA GLY A 345 21.55 -20.77 1.99
C GLY A 345 21.10 -19.75 3.04
N LEU A 346 21.83 -18.64 3.22
CA LEU A 346 21.56 -17.70 4.30
C LEU A 346 20.57 -16.59 3.92
N ARG A 347 20.48 -16.24 2.65
CA ARG A 347 19.70 -15.10 2.17
C ARG A 347 18.75 -15.51 1.03
N VAL A 348 17.66 -14.80 0.91
CA VAL A 348 16.83 -14.71 -0.29
C VAL A 348 17.17 -13.38 -0.97
N VAL A 349 17.63 -13.43 -2.21
CA VAL A 349 18.11 -12.25 -2.95
C VAL A 349 17.23 -12.01 -4.16
N SER A 350 16.80 -10.76 -4.39
CA SER A 350 16.08 -10.39 -5.62
C SER A 350 16.93 -10.67 -6.85
N ASP A 351 16.30 -11.12 -7.93
CA ASP A 351 16.99 -11.32 -9.22
C ASP A 351 17.46 -9.95 -9.77
N ALA A 352 18.48 -9.96 -10.62
CA ALA A 352 19.00 -8.74 -11.23
C ALA A 352 17.90 -7.98 -11.99
N GLY A 353 17.81 -6.67 -11.79
CA GLY A 353 16.76 -5.80 -12.35
C GLY A 353 15.40 -5.91 -11.67
N VAL A 354 15.31 -6.65 -10.56
CA VAL A 354 14.10 -6.69 -9.72
C VAL A 354 14.33 -5.80 -8.51
N GLY A 355 13.80 -4.60 -8.56
CA GLY A 355 13.86 -3.60 -7.48
C GLY A 355 12.56 -3.49 -6.71
N LEU A 356 12.67 -3.02 -5.47
CA LEU A 356 11.53 -2.76 -4.58
C LEU A 356 10.74 -1.53 -5.09
N PRO A 357 9.43 -1.65 -5.37
CA PRO A 357 8.64 -0.55 -5.90
C PRO A 357 8.35 0.58 -4.89
N CYS A 358 8.24 0.23 -3.63
CA CYS A 358 7.98 1.17 -2.53
C CYS A 358 8.31 0.53 -1.18
N LEU A 359 8.51 1.39 -0.16
CA LEU A 359 8.73 0.96 1.21
C LEU A 359 7.40 0.95 1.97
N THR A 360 6.77 -0.21 2.03
CA THR A 360 5.55 -0.45 2.79
C THR A 360 5.70 -1.77 3.56
N TRP A 361 5.00 -2.80 3.12
CA TRP A 361 5.20 -4.17 3.54
C TRP A 361 5.82 -4.95 2.40
N LEU A 362 6.77 -5.79 2.72
CA LEU A 362 7.42 -6.65 1.73
C LEU A 362 7.60 -8.06 2.27
N GLY A 363 7.71 -8.99 1.35
CA GLY A 363 7.93 -10.37 1.72
C GLY A 363 8.28 -11.24 0.53
N TYR A 364 8.54 -12.51 0.85
CA TYR A 364 8.81 -13.51 -0.16
C TYR A 364 8.05 -14.79 0.14
N ARG A 365 7.86 -15.60 -0.87
CA ARG A 365 7.30 -16.93 -0.76
C ARG A 365 7.94 -17.84 -1.79
N ARG A 366 8.18 -19.10 -1.42
CA ARG A 366 8.62 -20.13 -2.35
C ARG A 366 7.70 -20.16 -3.58
N ALA A 367 8.28 -20.07 -4.77
CA ALA A 367 7.53 -20.21 -6.01
C ALA A 367 6.92 -21.63 -6.11
N PRO A 368 5.72 -21.77 -6.68
CA PRO A 368 5.00 -23.02 -6.79
C PRO A 368 5.73 -24.09 -7.62
#